data_b906004deb4888aa42e89c9f0c642018
#
_entry.id   b906004deb4888aa42e89c9f0c642018
#
_cell.length_a   1.000
_cell.length_b   1.000
_cell.length_c   1.000
_cell.angle_alpha   90.00
_cell.angle_beta   90.00
_cell.angle_gamma   90.00
#
_symmetry.space_group_name_H-M   'P 1'
#
loop_
_entity.id
_entity.type
_entity.pdbx_description
1 polymer ?
#
loop_
_entity_poly.entity_id
_entity_poly.type
_entity_poly.pdbx_seq_one_letter_code
_entity_poly.pdbx_strand_id
1 'polypeptide(L)'
;ELKNWKQCPFKHKLVHIDKIKGFTGNEYTAFGTALHTVCEDLLTEHIGKDVDESELFIVEFRKEIRKLDVELRKEMIINMFEQGKKIAPIAIPHLQEHFGKFEVFATEEKLYEEMEGLGDYLFKGFIDLVIKTEDNKIHIIDYKTCSWGWGKQQRSNKMIAYQLVLYKHFFCKKYNISPEDVETHFCLLK
;
A
#
# COMPACT_ATOMS: atom_id res chain seq x y z
N GLU A 1 13.32 -2.76 4.30
CA GLU A 1 14.65 -3.10 4.78
C GLU A 1 15.22 -4.32 4.07
N LEU A 2 14.58 -5.50 4.12
CA LEU A 2 15.00 -6.75 3.47
C LEU A 2 15.31 -6.58 1.97
N LYS A 3 14.48 -5.84 1.24
CA LYS A 3 14.71 -5.55 -0.19
C LYS A 3 16.01 -4.80 -0.42
N ASN A 4 16.31 -3.78 0.39
CA ASN A 4 17.55 -3.02 0.29
C ASN A 4 18.77 -3.89 0.60
N TRP A 5 18.69 -4.72 1.64
CA TRP A 5 19.76 -5.64 2.00
C TRP A 5 20.05 -6.65 0.88
N LYS A 6 19.01 -7.25 0.31
CA LYS A 6 19.17 -8.23 -0.77
C LYS A 6 19.70 -7.63 -2.07
N GLN A 7 19.30 -6.40 -2.39
CA GLN A 7 19.77 -5.70 -3.59
C GLN A 7 21.19 -5.17 -3.46
N CYS A 8 21.52 -4.59 -2.32
CA CYS A 8 22.82 -4.01 -2.03
C CYS A 8 23.05 -3.89 -0.51
N PRO A 9 23.79 -4.80 0.11
CA PRO A 9 24.09 -4.74 1.56
C PRO A 9 24.73 -3.42 1.99
N PHE A 10 25.55 -2.79 1.15
CA PHE A 10 26.15 -1.49 1.43
C PHE A 10 25.10 -0.38 1.50
N LYS A 11 24.15 -0.35 0.56
CA LYS A 11 23.00 0.57 0.64
C LYS A 11 22.18 0.34 1.90
N HIS A 12 21.95 -0.93 2.25
CA HIS A 12 21.26 -1.28 3.50
C HIS A 12 21.98 -0.70 4.71
N LYS A 13 23.32 -0.88 4.79
CA LYS A 13 24.14 -0.33 5.87
C LYS A 13 23.95 1.19 5.98
N LEU A 14 24.14 1.92 4.89
CA LEU A 14 24.02 3.39 4.88
C LEU A 14 22.62 3.85 5.35
N VAL A 15 21.55 3.25 4.83
CA VAL A 15 20.17 3.71 5.08
C VAL A 15 19.64 3.24 6.43
N HIS A 16 19.88 1.97 6.80
CA HIS A 16 19.21 1.38 7.96
C HIS A 16 20.08 1.28 9.22
N ILE A 17 21.40 1.16 9.05
CA ILE A 17 22.35 1.10 10.18
C ILE A 17 22.92 2.48 10.49
N ASP A 18 23.57 3.10 9.50
CA ASP A 18 24.20 4.40 9.67
C ASP A 18 23.17 5.55 9.64
N LYS A 19 21.91 5.26 9.24
CA LYS A 19 20.78 6.19 9.17
C LYS A 19 21.08 7.47 8.40
N ILE A 20 21.89 7.35 7.36
CA ILE A 20 22.15 8.46 6.45
C ILE A 20 20.85 8.78 5.72
N LYS A 21 20.38 10.01 5.87
CA LYS A 21 19.20 10.50 5.17
C LYS A 21 19.47 10.44 3.66
N GLY A 22 18.73 9.60 2.97
CA GLY A 22 18.77 9.44 1.53
C GLY A 22 17.54 10.03 0.86
N PHE A 23 16.85 9.20 0.10
CA PHE A 23 15.63 9.57 -0.61
C PHE A 23 14.51 9.97 0.36
N THR A 24 14.02 11.19 0.22
CA THR A 24 12.97 11.80 1.06
C THR A 24 11.58 11.77 0.41
N GLY A 25 11.47 11.21 -0.77
CA GLY A 25 10.25 11.16 -1.56
C GLY A 25 10.38 11.92 -2.89
N ASN A 26 9.43 11.69 -3.77
CA ASN A 26 9.24 12.39 -5.04
C ASN A 26 7.76 12.43 -5.40
N GLU A 27 7.43 12.96 -6.58
CA GLU A 27 6.05 13.07 -7.05
C GLU A 27 5.33 11.71 -7.09
N TYR A 28 6.03 10.62 -7.43
CA TYR A 28 5.44 9.28 -7.47
C TYR A 28 5.08 8.75 -6.08
N THR A 29 5.94 9.00 -5.09
CA THR A 29 5.62 8.60 -3.70
C THR A 29 4.49 9.43 -3.14
N ALA A 30 4.44 10.74 -3.41
CA ALA A 30 3.36 11.61 -3.01
C ALA A 30 2.02 11.18 -3.63
N PHE A 31 2.03 10.83 -4.91
CA PHE A 31 0.85 10.34 -5.63
C PHE A 31 0.32 9.02 -5.03
N GLY A 32 1.23 8.07 -4.77
CA GLY A 32 0.87 6.79 -4.15
C GLY A 32 0.27 7.00 -2.76
N THR A 33 0.94 7.76 -1.90
CA THR A 33 0.45 8.06 -0.54
C THR A 33 -0.93 8.71 -0.57
N ALA A 34 -1.15 9.69 -1.46
CA ALA A 34 -2.44 10.36 -1.56
C ALA A 34 -3.57 9.39 -1.96
N LEU A 35 -3.35 8.50 -2.93
CA LEU A 35 -4.36 7.50 -3.32
C LEU A 35 -4.62 6.47 -2.22
N HIS A 36 -3.59 6.01 -1.49
CA HIS A 36 -3.77 5.11 -0.35
C HIS A 36 -4.61 5.78 0.75
N THR A 37 -4.30 7.03 1.10
CA THR A 37 -5.09 7.80 2.09
C THR A 37 -6.55 7.93 1.64
N VAL A 38 -6.81 8.24 0.38
CA VAL A 38 -8.19 8.34 -0.15
C VAL A 38 -8.91 6.99 -0.03
N CYS A 39 -8.27 5.89 -0.42
CA CYS A 39 -8.89 4.56 -0.30
C CYS A 39 -9.19 4.18 1.15
N GLU A 40 -8.29 4.52 2.09
CA GLU A 40 -8.48 4.32 3.52
C GLU A 40 -9.66 5.14 4.05
N ASP A 41 -9.67 6.43 3.77
CA ASP A 41 -10.71 7.35 4.23
C ASP A 41 -12.11 6.95 3.75
N LEU A 42 -12.23 6.50 2.49
CA LEU A 42 -13.49 6.05 1.91
C LEU A 42 -14.02 4.74 2.54
N LEU A 43 -13.14 3.93 3.10
CA LEU A 43 -13.50 2.64 3.72
C LEU A 43 -13.75 2.74 5.23
N THR A 44 -13.27 3.79 5.89
CA THR A 44 -13.30 3.89 7.36
C THR A 44 -14.45 4.76 7.90
N GLU A 45 -15.41 5.17 7.07
CA GLU A 45 -16.54 6.03 7.46
C GLU A 45 -16.12 7.40 8.09
N HIS A 46 -14.84 7.73 8.05
CA HIS A 46 -14.36 9.03 8.54
C HIS A 46 -14.85 10.19 7.69
N ILE A 47 -15.37 9.89 6.51
CA ILE A 47 -15.86 10.86 5.54
C ILE A 47 -17.34 10.65 5.31
N GLY A 48 -18.11 11.74 5.28
CA GLY A 48 -19.55 11.71 5.01
C GLY A 48 -19.87 11.10 3.63
N LYS A 49 -21.07 10.57 3.47
CA LYS A 49 -21.51 9.83 2.25
C LYS A 49 -21.57 10.66 0.96
N ASP A 50 -21.44 11.96 1.04
CA ASP A 50 -21.55 12.90 -0.10
C ASP A 50 -20.21 13.57 -0.45
N VAL A 51 -19.10 12.83 -0.31
CA VAL A 51 -17.77 13.36 -0.62
C VAL A 51 -17.43 13.10 -2.09
N ASP A 52 -16.92 14.14 -2.76
CA ASP A 52 -16.31 14.01 -4.09
C ASP A 52 -14.90 13.41 -3.92
N GLU A 53 -14.75 12.15 -4.30
CA GLU A 53 -13.50 11.39 -4.18
C GLU A 53 -12.37 12.03 -5.00
N SER A 54 -12.72 12.71 -6.11
CA SER A 54 -11.75 13.42 -6.93
C SER A 54 -11.21 14.65 -6.20
N GLU A 55 -12.05 15.40 -5.51
CA GLU A 55 -11.64 16.53 -4.69
C GLU A 55 -10.85 16.08 -3.47
N LEU A 56 -11.24 14.98 -2.83
CA LEU A 56 -10.48 14.38 -1.75
C LEU A 56 -9.05 14.05 -2.19
N PHE A 57 -8.92 13.39 -3.34
CA PHE A 57 -7.60 13.12 -3.90
C PHE A 57 -6.78 14.40 -4.16
N ILE A 58 -7.41 15.45 -4.71
CA ILE A 58 -6.73 16.72 -4.97
C ILE A 58 -6.17 17.32 -3.66
N VAL A 59 -6.96 17.28 -2.60
CA VAL A 59 -6.55 17.79 -1.28
C VAL A 59 -5.37 17.00 -0.74
N GLU A 60 -5.47 15.67 -0.72
CA GLU A 60 -4.41 14.81 -0.17
C GLU A 60 -3.13 14.87 -1.02
N PHE A 61 -3.25 14.87 -2.35
CA PHE A 61 -2.07 14.96 -3.21
C PHE A 61 -1.35 16.32 -3.09
N ARG A 62 -2.10 17.43 -2.94
CA ARG A 62 -1.49 18.74 -2.64
C ARG A 62 -0.76 18.75 -1.30
N LYS A 63 -1.31 18.10 -0.29
CA LYS A 63 -0.69 17.92 1.03
C LYS A 63 0.66 17.19 0.91
N GLU A 64 0.67 16.07 0.18
CA GLU A 64 1.87 15.25 0.00
C GLU A 64 2.94 15.96 -0.83
N ILE A 65 2.57 16.64 -1.91
CA ILE A 65 3.52 17.43 -2.72
C ILE A 65 4.19 18.53 -1.89
N ARG A 66 3.46 19.21 -1.00
CA ARG A 66 4.03 20.28 -0.16
C ARG A 66 5.09 19.78 0.83
N LYS A 67 5.10 18.49 1.15
CA LYS A 67 6.12 17.88 2.03
C LYS A 67 7.43 17.57 1.30
N LEU A 68 7.42 17.61 -0.03
CA LEU A 68 8.58 17.25 -0.83
C LEU A 68 9.59 18.41 -0.85
N ASP A 69 10.85 18.07 -0.59
CA ASP A 69 12.00 18.97 -0.70
C ASP A 69 12.81 18.61 -1.95
N VAL A 70 12.15 18.68 -3.11
CA VAL A 70 12.74 18.37 -4.42
C VAL A 70 12.20 19.31 -5.49
N GLU A 71 12.94 19.49 -6.57
CA GLU A 71 12.44 20.23 -7.73
C GLU A 71 11.30 19.46 -8.39
N LEU A 72 10.14 20.10 -8.48
CA LEU A 72 8.92 19.48 -8.96
C LEU A 72 8.75 19.66 -10.48
N ARG A 73 8.42 18.59 -11.18
CA ARG A 73 8.14 18.59 -12.61
C ARG A 73 6.68 18.95 -12.87
N LYS A 74 6.38 20.22 -13.16
CA LYS A 74 5.02 20.77 -13.29
C LYS A 74 4.12 19.95 -14.21
N GLU A 75 4.59 19.62 -15.40
CA GLU A 75 3.80 18.85 -16.38
C GLU A 75 3.42 17.46 -15.85
N MET A 76 4.35 16.79 -15.18
CA MET A 76 4.08 15.51 -14.53
C MET A 76 3.03 15.62 -13.43
N ILE A 77 3.11 16.65 -12.59
CA ILE A 77 2.15 16.88 -11.51
C ILE A 77 0.76 17.12 -12.07
N ILE A 78 0.63 17.93 -13.14
CA ILE A 78 -0.67 18.15 -13.82
C ILE A 78 -1.24 16.82 -14.31
N ASN A 79 -0.43 15.99 -14.96
CA ASN A 79 -0.85 14.67 -15.44
C ASN A 79 -1.27 13.75 -14.27
N MET A 80 -0.55 13.80 -13.15
CA MET A 80 -0.88 13.03 -11.95
C MET A 80 -2.20 13.49 -11.31
N PHE A 81 -2.49 14.80 -11.28
CA PHE A 81 -3.79 15.29 -10.84
C PHE A 81 -4.92 14.73 -11.69
N GLU A 82 -4.79 14.79 -13.02
CA GLU A 82 -5.82 14.28 -13.92
C GLU A 82 -5.98 12.75 -13.84
N GLN A 83 -4.90 12.03 -13.60
CA GLN A 83 -4.93 10.58 -13.40
C GLN A 83 -5.59 10.22 -12.06
N GLY A 84 -5.20 10.83 -10.97
CA GLY A 84 -5.73 10.52 -9.64
C GLY A 84 -7.21 10.85 -9.49
N LYS A 85 -7.68 11.95 -10.09
CA LYS A 85 -9.12 12.31 -10.20
C LYS A 85 -9.95 11.22 -10.87
N LYS A 86 -9.36 10.45 -11.79
CA LYS A 86 -10.05 9.35 -12.47
C LYS A 86 -9.98 8.05 -11.67
N ILE A 87 -8.89 7.83 -10.92
CA ILE A 87 -8.68 6.60 -10.14
C ILE A 87 -9.49 6.62 -8.84
N ALA A 88 -9.50 7.74 -8.12
CA ALA A 88 -10.12 7.82 -6.80
C ALA A 88 -11.60 7.37 -6.79
N PRO A 89 -12.48 7.84 -7.71
CA PRO A 89 -13.89 7.45 -7.68
C PRO A 89 -14.17 5.98 -8.04
N ILE A 90 -13.24 5.31 -8.72
CA ILE A 90 -13.45 3.93 -9.18
C ILE A 90 -12.77 2.89 -8.30
N ALA A 91 -11.87 3.30 -7.40
CA ALA A 91 -11.07 2.36 -6.61
C ALA A 91 -11.94 1.45 -5.72
N ILE A 92 -12.83 2.02 -4.94
CA ILE A 92 -13.72 1.24 -4.05
C ILE A 92 -14.82 0.50 -4.82
N PRO A 93 -15.52 1.10 -5.81
CA PRO A 93 -16.44 0.35 -6.68
C PRO A 93 -15.81 -0.88 -7.33
N HIS A 94 -14.58 -0.81 -7.83
CA HIS A 94 -13.90 -1.98 -8.40
C HIS A 94 -13.55 -3.06 -7.35
N LEU A 95 -13.23 -2.68 -6.11
CA LEU A 95 -13.08 -3.65 -5.03
C LEU A 95 -14.41 -4.38 -4.77
N GLN A 96 -15.53 -3.64 -4.72
CA GLN A 96 -16.87 -4.20 -4.52
C GLN A 96 -17.29 -5.09 -5.70
N GLU A 97 -16.96 -4.71 -6.93
CA GLU A 97 -17.21 -5.54 -8.12
C GLU A 97 -16.43 -6.86 -8.07
N HIS A 98 -15.17 -6.82 -7.59
CA HIS A 98 -14.29 -7.99 -7.55
C HIS A 98 -14.60 -8.96 -6.41
N PHE A 99 -14.83 -8.43 -5.19
CA PHE A 99 -15.01 -9.23 -3.97
C PHE A 99 -16.49 -9.42 -3.57
N GLY A 100 -17.43 -8.72 -4.22
CA GLY A 100 -18.82 -8.69 -3.79
C GLY A 100 -18.98 -7.89 -2.48
N LYS A 101 -19.92 -8.34 -1.65
CA LYS A 101 -20.07 -7.78 -0.30
C LYS A 101 -18.94 -8.22 0.60
N PHE A 102 -18.37 -7.26 1.30
CA PHE A 102 -17.33 -7.50 2.30
C PHE A 102 -17.47 -6.55 3.49
N GLU A 103 -16.89 -6.96 4.59
CA GLU A 103 -16.65 -6.13 5.77
C GLU A 103 -15.18 -5.69 5.78
N VAL A 104 -14.92 -4.44 6.12
CA VAL A 104 -13.55 -3.96 6.35
C VAL A 104 -13.10 -4.49 7.70
N PHE A 105 -12.09 -5.36 7.70
CA PHE A 105 -11.49 -5.89 8.91
C PHE A 105 -10.51 -4.87 9.49
N ALA A 106 -9.65 -4.30 8.67
CA ALA A 106 -8.72 -3.24 9.04
C ALA A 106 -8.20 -2.49 7.81
N THR A 107 -7.84 -1.22 8.00
CA THR A 107 -7.02 -0.41 7.09
C THR A 107 -5.70 -0.08 7.79
N GLU A 108 -4.61 0.11 7.04
CA GLU A 108 -3.26 0.37 7.58
C GLU A 108 -2.87 -0.57 8.74
N GLU A 109 -3.23 -1.86 8.59
CA GLU A 109 -3.03 -2.86 9.63
C GLU A 109 -1.55 -3.03 9.98
N LYS A 110 -1.21 -2.67 11.19
CA LYS A 110 0.17 -2.70 11.66
C LYS A 110 0.56 -4.10 12.14
N LEU A 111 1.55 -4.68 11.49
CA LEU A 111 2.24 -5.87 11.94
C LEU A 111 3.56 -5.47 12.63
N TYR A 112 3.75 -5.94 13.85
CA TYR A 112 4.95 -5.73 14.63
C TYR A 112 5.21 -6.98 15.47
N GLU A 113 5.78 -8.00 14.80
CA GLU A 113 5.76 -9.37 15.27
C GLU A 113 7.17 -9.94 15.45
N GLU A 114 7.36 -10.78 16.45
CA GLU A 114 8.61 -11.47 16.69
C GLU A 114 8.96 -12.44 15.56
N MET A 115 10.22 -12.41 15.14
CA MET A 115 10.76 -13.31 14.12
C MET A 115 11.48 -14.48 14.82
N GLU A 116 10.83 -15.64 14.85
CA GLU A 116 11.36 -16.83 15.49
C GLU A 116 12.75 -17.21 14.97
N GLY A 117 13.68 -17.49 15.89
CA GLY A 117 15.04 -17.87 15.55
C GLY A 117 15.97 -16.72 15.13
N LEU A 118 15.48 -15.48 15.12
CA LEU A 118 16.28 -14.31 14.74
C LEU A 118 16.58 -13.36 15.91
N GLY A 119 16.50 -13.83 17.15
CA GLY A 119 16.80 -13.04 18.36
C GLY A 119 15.83 -11.85 18.50
N ASP A 120 16.36 -10.67 18.74
CA ASP A 120 15.57 -9.45 19.00
C ASP A 120 15.02 -8.77 17.73
N TYR A 121 15.13 -9.42 16.56
CA TYR A 121 14.60 -8.85 15.32
C TYR A 121 13.09 -9.01 15.22
N LEU A 122 12.43 -7.89 14.90
CA LEU A 122 10.98 -7.81 14.73
C LEU A 122 10.63 -7.60 13.27
N PHE A 123 9.60 -8.30 12.81
CA PHE A 123 8.95 -7.97 11.53
C PHE A 123 8.08 -6.74 11.70
N LYS A 124 8.30 -5.73 10.88
CA LYS A 124 7.44 -4.55 10.79
C LYS A 124 6.86 -4.43 9.41
N GLY A 125 5.55 -4.38 9.32
CA GLY A 125 4.81 -4.17 8.09
C GLY A 125 3.54 -3.37 8.32
N PHE A 126 2.99 -2.85 7.23
CA PHE A 126 1.67 -2.20 7.21
C PHE A 126 0.92 -2.80 6.03
N ILE A 127 -0.26 -3.31 6.29
CA ILE A 127 -1.15 -3.85 5.26
C ILE A 127 -2.16 -2.76 4.92
N ASP A 128 -2.22 -2.35 3.67
CA ASP A 128 -3.07 -1.23 3.27
C ASP A 128 -4.55 -1.51 3.56
N LEU A 129 -5.04 -2.73 3.26
CA LEU A 129 -6.43 -3.11 3.50
C LEU A 129 -6.55 -4.61 3.80
N VAL A 130 -7.36 -4.93 4.79
CA VAL A 130 -7.83 -6.29 5.07
C VAL A 130 -9.36 -6.29 5.05
N ILE A 131 -9.96 -7.17 4.26
CA ILE A 131 -11.40 -7.36 4.17
C ILE A 131 -11.80 -8.80 4.48
N LYS A 132 -13.04 -8.97 4.90
CA LYS A 132 -13.67 -10.27 5.08
C LYS A 132 -14.89 -10.37 4.18
N THR A 133 -14.95 -11.41 3.34
CA THR A 133 -16.06 -11.69 2.43
C THR A 133 -17.14 -12.56 3.06
N GLU A 134 -18.32 -12.66 2.43
CA GLU A 134 -19.47 -13.40 2.95
C GLU A 134 -19.20 -14.91 3.15
N ASP A 135 -18.25 -15.48 2.43
CA ASP A 135 -17.78 -16.86 2.57
C ASP A 135 -16.77 -17.05 3.73
N ASN A 136 -16.60 -16.01 4.56
CA ASN A 136 -15.65 -15.95 5.68
C ASN A 136 -14.17 -15.97 5.30
N LYS A 137 -13.82 -15.81 4.03
CA LYS A 137 -12.43 -15.63 3.61
C LYS A 137 -11.93 -14.24 3.98
N ILE A 138 -10.65 -14.18 4.32
CA ILE A 138 -9.94 -12.93 4.58
C ILE A 138 -9.04 -12.61 3.39
N HIS A 139 -9.11 -11.38 2.93
CA HIS A 139 -8.29 -10.92 1.81
C HIS A 139 -7.38 -9.78 2.28
N ILE A 140 -6.08 -10.01 2.19
CA ILE A 140 -5.04 -9.01 2.41
C ILE A 140 -4.77 -8.33 1.07
N ILE A 141 -4.93 -7.03 1.01
CA ILE A 141 -4.81 -6.23 -0.21
C ILE A 141 -3.73 -5.19 -0.01
N ASP A 142 -2.78 -5.14 -0.93
CA ASP A 142 -1.72 -4.15 -0.99
C ASP A 142 -1.90 -3.30 -2.25
N TYR A 143 -2.10 -2.01 -2.08
CA TYR A 143 -2.27 -1.07 -3.18
C TYR A 143 -0.94 -0.78 -3.87
N LYS A 144 -0.95 -0.73 -5.18
CA LYS A 144 0.21 -0.33 -5.97
C LYS A 144 -0.21 0.64 -7.06
N THR A 145 0.32 1.84 -6.99
CA THR A 145 0.12 2.83 -8.06
C THR A 145 1.03 2.51 -9.24
N CYS A 146 0.47 2.51 -10.43
CA CYS A 146 1.22 2.26 -11.66
C CYS A 146 0.53 2.89 -12.86
N SER A 147 1.32 3.43 -13.81
CA SER A 147 0.77 4.07 -15.00
C SER A 147 0.28 3.09 -16.07
N TRP A 148 0.89 1.90 -16.14
CA TRP A 148 0.71 0.96 -17.26
C TRP A 148 0.27 -0.45 -16.87
N GLY A 149 0.11 -0.71 -15.58
CA GLY A 149 -0.07 -2.05 -15.06
C GLY A 149 1.25 -2.85 -15.02
N TRP A 150 1.18 -4.08 -14.53
CA TRP A 150 2.35 -4.90 -14.34
C TRP A 150 2.62 -5.82 -15.52
N GLY A 151 3.80 -5.67 -16.14
CA GLY A 151 4.33 -6.61 -17.12
C GLY A 151 4.80 -7.92 -16.49
N LYS A 152 5.17 -8.91 -17.34
CA LYS A 152 5.65 -10.22 -16.88
C LYS A 152 6.79 -10.14 -15.86
N GLN A 153 7.75 -9.24 -16.08
CA GLN A 153 8.90 -9.06 -15.18
C GLN A 153 8.50 -8.63 -13.77
N GLN A 154 7.54 -7.73 -13.64
CA GLN A 154 7.05 -7.29 -12.32
C GLN A 154 6.21 -8.38 -11.65
N ARG A 155 5.35 -9.08 -12.39
CA ARG A 155 4.54 -10.19 -11.88
C ARG A 155 5.39 -11.38 -11.41
N SER A 156 6.52 -11.65 -12.07
CA SER A 156 7.46 -12.73 -11.70
C SER A 156 8.50 -12.31 -10.66
N ASN A 157 8.49 -11.06 -10.21
CA ASN A 157 9.47 -10.57 -9.26
C ASN A 157 9.18 -11.09 -7.84
N LYS A 158 9.96 -12.09 -7.43
CA LYS A 158 9.84 -12.72 -6.10
C LYS A 158 9.91 -11.73 -4.94
N MET A 159 10.68 -10.63 -5.08
CA MET A 159 10.79 -9.63 -4.02
C MET A 159 9.49 -8.84 -3.80
N ILE A 160 8.68 -8.70 -4.84
CA ILE A 160 7.34 -8.11 -4.72
C ILE A 160 6.42 -9.12 -4.04
N ALA A 161 6.41 -10.37 -4.52
CA ALA A 161 5.60 -11.44 -3.93
C ALA A 161 5.90 -11.71 -2.46
N TYR A 162 7.17 -11.61 -2.04
CA TYR A 162 7.55 -11.81 -0.62
C TYR A 162 6.87 -10.83 0.33
N GLN A 163 6.50 -9.65 -0.10
CA GLN A 163 5.73 -8.71 0.72
C GLN A 163 4.41 -9.35 1.17
N LEU A 164 3.64 -9.87 0.23
CA LEU A 164 2.35 -10.51 0.54
C LEU A 164 2.51 -11.81 1.33
N VAL A 165 3.54 -12.60 1.03
CA VAL A 165 3.85 -13.83 1.79
C VAL A 165 4.13 -13.51 3.25
N LEU A 166 4.94 -12.49 3.52
CA LEU A 166 5.26 -12.06 4.88
C LEU A 166 4.03 -11.45 5.58
N TYR A 167 3.25 -10.63 4.89
CA TYR A 167 2.01 -10.10 5.42
C TYR A 167 1.06 -11.22 5.84
N LYS A 168 0.80 -12.18 4.96
CA LYS A 168 -0.06 -13.34 5.26
C LYS A 168 0.47 -14.12 6.47
N HIS A 169 1.77 -14.45 6.50
CA HIS A 169 2.38 -15.22 7.58
C HIS A 169 2.19 -14.53 8.94
N PHE A 170 2.57 -13.27 9.05
CA PHE A 170 2.50 -12.54 10.32
C PHE A 170 1.09 -12.15 10.70
N PHE A 171 0.22 -11.88 9.73
CA PHE A 171 -1.20 -11.66 9.99
C PHE A 171 -1.87 -12.91 10.56
N CYS A 172 -1.68 -14.06 9.93
CA CYS A 172 -2.21 -15.33 10.44
C CYS A 172 -1.71 -15.65 11.85
N LYS A 173 -0.42 -15.40 12.13
CA LYS A 173 0.16 -15.56 13.47
C LYS A 173 -0.48 -14.61 14.48
N LYS A 174 -0.60 -13.32 14.16
CA LYS A 174 -1.16 -12.29 15.03
C LYS A 174 -2.61 -12.57 15.43
N TYR A 175 -3.43 -12.99 14.49
CA TYR A 175 -4.86 -13.20 14.69
C TYR A 175 -5.25 -14.65 14.93
N ASN A 176 -4.28 -15.57 14.96
CA ASN A 176 -4.51 -17.02 15.09
C ASN A 176 -5.51 -17.56 14.06
N ILE A 177 -5.32 -17.14 12.79
CA ILE A 177 -6.18 -17.54 11.67
C ILE A 177 -5.44 -18.55 10.80
N SER A 178 -6.16 -19.58 10.30
CA SER A 178 -5.57 -20.55 9.37
C SER A 178 -5.10 -19.87 8.09
N PRO A 179 -3.88 -20.15 7.59
CA PRO A 179 -3.43 -19.64 6.31
C PRO A 179 -4.33 -20.03 5.11
N GLU A 180 -5.10 -21.10 5.23
CA GLU A 180 -6.06 -21.56 4.19
C GLU A 180 -7.25 -20.59 4.06
N ASP A 181 -7.55 -19.81 5.10
CA ASP A 181 -8.65 -18.85 5.12
C ASP A 181 -8.22 -17.44 4.73
N VAL A 182 -6.94 -17.24 4.38
CA VAL A 182 -6.39 -15.94 4.02
C VAL A 182 -5.86 -15.96 2.59
N GLU A 183 -6.33 -15.04 1.77
CA GLU A 183 -5.82 -14.79 0.42
C GLU A 183 -5.10 -13.45 0.35
N THR A 184 -4.24 -13.27 -0.66
CA THR A 184 -3.43 -12.05 -0.78
C THR A 184 -3.47 -11.50 -2.20
N HIS A 185 -3.60 -10.18 -2.32
CA HIS A 185 -3.82 -9.50 -3.58
C HIS A 185 -2.97 -8.23 -3.71
N PHE A 186 -2.56 -7.94 -4.93
CA PHE A 186 -2.13 -6.60 -5.29
C PHE A 186 -3.26 -5.89 -6.03
N CYS A 187 -3.71 -4.77 -5.51
CA CYS A 187 -4.66 -3.90 -6.20
C CYS A 187 -3.88 -2.81 -6.95
N LEU A 188 -3.99 -2.81 -8.28
CA LEU A 188 -3.28 -1.85 -9.13
C LEU A 188 -4.17 -0.62 -9.36
N LEU A 189 -3.83 0.48 -8.72
CA LEU A 189 -4.46 1.79 -8.90
C LEU A 189 -3.86 2.48 -10.15
N LYS A 190 -4.63 2.47 -11.27
CA LYS A 190 -4.18 2.95 -12.57
C LYS A 190 -5.31 3.54 -13.41
#